data_ff702ae722d4d73929ed12b3c19cf135
#
_entry.id   ff702ae722d4d73929ed12b3c19cf135
#
_cell.length_a   1.000
_cell.length_b   1.000
_cell.length_c   1.000
_cell.angle_alpha   90.00
_cell.angle_beta   90.00
_cell.angle_gamma   90.00
#
_symmetry.space_group_name_H-M   'P 1'
#
loop_
_entity.id
_entity.type
_entity.pdbx_description
1 polymer ?
#
loop_
_entity_poly.entity_id
_entity_poly.type
_entity_poly.pdbx_seq_one_letter_code
_entity_poly.pdbx_strand_id
1 'polypeptide(L)'
;MIQDGSALLPITVAGERLWLHPDRAIWWEREKWLVVSDLHLGKAAHFRRSGLALPEGHDESTLLRLTGLIQELDPAHVMILGDLFHSSYNNRWRFFESWALAQNVPLHLVAGNHDILSSEHYAAAGMTVSTGALQQGPFLWSHQPMVSDDLYCIAGHVHP
;
A
#
# COMPACT_ATOMS: atom_id res chain seq x y z
N MET A 1 2.20 18.32 -11.55
CA MET A 1 1.84 18.28 -12.99
C MET A 1 2.35 16.96 -13.54
N ILE A 2 1.42 16.06 -13.88
CA ILE A 2 1.77 14.75 -14.45
C ILE A 2 2.42 15.04 -15.81
N GLN A 3 3.66 14.61 -16.01
CA GLN A 3 4.34 14.78 -17.28
C GLN A 3 3.64 13.92 -18.34
N ASP A 4 3.38 14.50 -19.50
CA ASP A 4 2.74 13.88 -20.66
C ASP A 4 3.64 12.75 -21.21
N GLY A 5 3.50 11.57 -20.66
CA GLY A 5 4.30 10.38 -20.97
C GLY A 5 4.05 9.19 -20.02
N SER A 6 3.43 9.43 -18.87
CA SER A 6 3.01 8.35 -17.99
C SER A 6 1.70 7.74 -18.50
N ALA A 7 1.63 6.42 -18.61
CA ALA A 7 0.44 5.67 -19.04
C ALA A 7 -0.68 5.68 -17.97
N LEU A 8 -0.88 6.81 -17.30
CA LEU A 8 -1.91 7.02 -16.28
C LEU A 8 -3.30 7.06 -16.91
N LEU A 9 -4.22 6.25 -16.41
CA LEU A 9 -5.60 6.21 -16.86
C LEU A 9 -6.50 6.99 -15.88
N PRO A 10 -7.10 8.13 -16.30
CA PRO A 10 -8.02 8.87 -15.46
C PRO A 10 -9.37 8.15 -15.35
N ILE A 11 -9.90 8.11 -14.13
CA ILE A 11 -11.27 7.67 -13.84
C ILE A 11 -11.95 8.68 -12.94
N THR A 12 -13.28 8.76 -13.01
CA THR A 12 -14.07 9.59 -12.08
C THR A 12 -14.92 8.67 -11.22
N VAL A 13 -14.75 8.77 -9.90
CA VAL A 13 -15.46 7.96 -8.93
C VAL A 13 -15.97 8.87 -7.81
N ALA A 14 -17.25 8.78 -7.50
CA ALA A 14 -17.91 9.59 -6.46
C ALA A 14 -17.61 11.11 -6.58
N GLY A 15 -17.51 11.61 -7.82
CA GLY A 15 -17.21 13.02 -8.12
C GLY A 15 -15.72 13.39 -8.05
N GLU A 16 -14.85 12.46 -7.68
CA GLU A 16 -13.41 12.66 -7.59
C GLU A 16 -12.69 12.10 -8.81
N ARG A 17 -11.62 12.79 -9.23
CA ARG A 17 -10.71 12.28 -10.25
C ARG A 17 -9.61 11.47 -9.60
N LEU A 18 -9.54 10.21 -9.99
CA LEU A 18 -8.45 9.30 -9.65
C LEU A 18 -7.68 8.92 -10.91
N TRP A 19 -6.42 8.56 -10.75
CA TRP A 19 -5.57 8.08 -11.83
C TRP A 19 -5.09 6.67 -11.51
N LEU A 20 -5.33 5.74 -12.43
CA LEU A 20 -4.80 4.38 -12.33
C LEU A 20 -3.39 4.33 -12.92
N HIS A 21 -2.43 3.88 -12.11
CA HIS A 21 -1.04 3.74 -12.52
C HIS A 21 -0.77 2.29 -12.96
N PRO A 22 0.00 2.06 -14.06
CA PRO A 22 0.34 0.71 -14.53
C PRO A 22 1.06 -0.13 -13.46
N ASP A 23 1.78 0.48 -12.54
CA ASP A 23 2.43 -0.16 -11.39
C ASP A 23 1.47 -0.51 -10.24
N ARG A 24 0.19 -0.71 -10.54
CA ARG A 24 -0.83 -1.16 -9.57
C ARG A 24 -1.00 -0.19 -8.42
N ALA A 25 -1.12 1.08 -8.74
CA ALA A 25 -1.37 2.15 -7.78
C ALA A 25 -2.53 3.03 -8.23
N ILE A 26 -3.15 3.70 -7.27
CA ILE A 26 -4.12 4.76 -7.52
C ILE A 26 -3.47 6.06 -7.06
N TRP A 27 -3.53 7.08 -7.89
CA TRP A 27 -3.16 8.44 -7.55
C TRP A 27 -4.41 9.29 -7.37
N TRP A 28 -4.62 9.82 -6.17
CA TRP A 28 -5.66 10.80 -5.90
C TRP A 28 -5.04 12.20 -5.85
N GLU A 29 -5.10 12.87 -6.98
CA GLU A 29 -4.36 14.11 -7.24
C GLU A 29 -4.75 15.24 -6.29
N ARG A 30 -6.06 15.41 -6.00
CA ARG A 30 -6.54 16.48 -5.12
C ARG A 30 -5.94 16.40 -3.72
N GLU A 31 -5.88 15.22 -3.14
CA GLU A 31 -5.36 14.97 -1.80
C GLU A 31 -3.85 14.64 -1.82
N LYS A 32 -3.27 14.46 -2.99
CA LYS A 32 -1.90 13.95 -3.17
C LYS A 32 -1.68 12.61 -2.44
N TRP A 33 -2.62 11.71 -2.58
CA TRP A 33 -2.52 10.37 -1.99
C TRP A 33 -2.09 9.36 -3.03
N LEU A 34 -1.02 8.67 -2.74
CA LEU A 34 -0.61 7.45 -3.43
C LEU A 34 -1.19 6.25 -2.69
N VAL A 35 -2.02 5.47 -3.36
CA VAL A 35 -2.71 4.33 -2.77
C VAL A 35 -2.23 3.04 -3.43
N VAL A 36 -1.79 2.09 -2.62
CA VAL A 36 -1.37 0.74 -3.01
C VAL A 36 -2.01 -0.29 -2.09
N SER A 37 -1.97 -1.56 -2.45
CA SER A 37 -2.48 -2.65 -1.61
C SER A 37 -1.68 -3.93 -1.79
N ASP A 38 -1.83 -4.87 -0.85
CA ASP A 38 -1.41 -6.26 -1.00
C ASP A 38 0.04 -6.42 -1.43
N LEU A 39 0.96 -5.69 -0.79
CA LEU A 39 2.39 -5.74 -1.10
C LEU A 39 3.01 -7.09 -0.75
N HIS A 40 2.44 -7.78 0.25
CA HIS A 40 2.81 -9.13 0.69
C HIS A 40 4.32 -9.32 0.90
N LEU A 41 4.99 -8.34 1.49
CA LEU A 41 6.41 -8.44 1.82
C LEU A 41 6.65 -9.62 2.77
N GLY A 42 7.79 -10.28 2.62
CA GLY A 42 8.13 -11.48 3.41
C GLY A 42 7.46 -12.77 2.95
N LYS A 43 6.52 -12.73 2.01
CA LYS A 43 5.80 -13.90 1.51
C LYS A 43 6.74 -14.97 0.92
N ALA A 44 7.73 -14.58 0.14
CA ALA A 44 8.70 -15.50 -0.44
C ALA A 44 9.51 -16.25 0.62
N ALA A 45 9.88 -15.59 1.71
CA ALA A 45 10.59 -16.21 2.83
C ALA A 45 9.69 -17.22 3.57
N HIS A 46 8.40 -16.93 3.71
CA HIS A 46 7.42 -17.83 4.32
C HIS A 46 7.27 -19.13 3.51
N PHE A 47 7.09 -19.04 2.21
CA PHE A 47 6.93 -20.20 1.33
C PHE A 47 8.21 -21.04 1.21
N ARG A 48 9.41 -20.42 1.22
CA ARG A 48 10.68 -21.17 1.25
C ARG A 48 10.83 -22.02 2.50
N ARG A 49 10.40 -21.54 3.67
CA ARG A 49 10.37 -22.34 4.91
C ARG A 49 9.42 -23.53 4.81
N SER A 50 8.39 -23.43 3.98
CA SER A 50 7.44 -24.50 3.69
C SER A 50 7.88 -25.41 2.55
N GLY A 51 9.12 -25.27 2.03
CA GLY A 51 9.70 -26.13 0.98
C GLY A 51 9.36 -25.73 -0.45
N LEU A 52 8.72 -24.58 -0.67
CA LEU A 52 8.42 -24.07 -2.01
C LEU A 52 9.53 -23.11 -2.47
N ALA A 53 10.13 -23.40 -3.62
CA ALA A 53 11.12 -22.53 -4.25
C ALA A 53 10.46 -21.34 -4.93
N LEU A 54 10.52 -20.16 -4.31
CA LEU A 54 10.14 -18.90 -4.94
C LEU A 54 11.38 -18.05 -5.25
N PRO A 55 11.33 -17.25 -6.36
CA PRO A 55 12.43 -16.37 -6.73
C PRO A 55 12.83 -15.43 -5.59
N GLU A 56 14.12 -15.15 -5.48
CA GLU A 56 14.65 -14.10 -4.60
C GLU A 56 14.39 -12.72 -5.21
N GLY A 57 14.37 -11.68 -4.36
CA GLY A 57 14.28 -10.28 -4.82
C GLY A 57 12.87 -9.73 -5.00
N HIS A 58 11.82 -10.48 -4.62
CA HIS A 58 10.44 -9.97 -4.73
C HIS A 58 10.19 -8.75 -3.84
N ASP A 59 10.65 -8.76 -2.59
CA ASP A 59 10.45 -7.65 -1.66
C ASP A 59 11.23 -6.42 -2.12
N GLU A 60 12.47 -6.62 -2.57
CA GLU A 60 13.33 -5.55 -3.10
C GLU A 60 12.71 -4.89 -4.33
N SER A 61 12.20 -5.68 -5.28
CA SER A 61 11.55 -5.15 -6.49
C SER A 61 10.24 -4.40 -6.17
N THR A 62 9.49 -4.88 -5.18
CA THR A 62 8.25 -4.23 -4.72
C THR A 62 8.56 -2.86 -4.09
N LEU A 63 9.56 -2.79 -3.20
CA LEU A 63 9.95 -1.53 -2.57
C LEU A 63 10.62 -0.57 -3.55
N LEU A 64 11.39 -1.07 -4.51
CA LEU A 64 11.96 -0.24 -5.57
C LEU A 64 10.87 0.41 -6.44
N ARG A 65 9.84 -0.37 -6.82
CA ARG A 65 8.67 0.14 -7.54
C ARG A 65 7.94 1.21 -6.74
N LEU A 66 7.69 0.97 -5.44
CA LEU A 66 7.03 1.94 -4.58
C LEU A 66 7.87 3.22 -4.40
N THR A 67 9.19 3.09 -4.30
CA THR A 67 10.11 4.24 -4.30
C THR A 67 9.98 5.06 -5.60
N GLY A 68 9.94 4.39 -6.75
CA GLY A 68 9.74 5.05 -8.05
C GLY A 68 8.42 5.83 -8.10
N LEU A 69 7.32 5.23 -7.63
CA LEU A 69 6.01 5.90 -7.55
C LEU A 69 6.03 7.13 -6.63
N ILE A 70 6.70 7.03 -5.47
CA ILE A 70 6.85 8.17 -4.55
C ILE A 70 7.64 9.29 -5.21
N GLN A 71 8.72 8.98 -5.93
CA GLN A 71 9.53 9.97 -6.61
C GLN A 71 8.81 10.61 -7.81
N GLU A 72 8.03 9.84 -8.56
CA GLU A 72 7.29 10.31 -9.72
C GLU A 72 6.12 11.22 -9.34
N LEU A 73 5.33 10.81 -8.33
CA LEU A 73 4.05 11.45 -8.00
C LEU A 73 4.15 12.49 -6.89
N ASP A 74 5.26 12.50 -6.15
CA ASP A 74 5.48 13.40 -4.99
C ASP A 74 4.27 13.48 -4.04
N PRO A 75 3.85 12.32 -3.47
CA PRO A 75 2.65 12.26 -2.64
C PRO A 75 2.84 12.97 -1.30
N ALA A 76 1.74 13.53 -0.78
CA ALA A 76 1.68 14.00 0.61
C ALA A 76 1.49 12.83 1.59
N HIS A 77 0.90 11.72 1.14
CA HIS A 77 0.67 10.50 1.91
C HIS A 77 0.73 9.26 1.03
N VAL A 78 1.25 8.17 1.57
CA VAL A 78 1.15 6.84 0.99
C VAL A 78 0.18 6.02 1.83
N MET A 79 -0.90 5.54 1.22
CA MET A 79 -1.90 4.68 1.83
C MET A 79 -1.69 3.25 1.35
N ILE A 80 -1.59 2.31 2.28
CA ILE A 80 -1.49 0.88 2.01
C ILE A 80 -2.77 0.20 2.48
N LEU A 81 -3.55 -0.35 1.56
CA LEU A 81 -4.84 -0.99 1.86
C LEU A 81 -4.66 -2.48 2.22
N GLY A 82 -3.93 -2.72 3.30
CA GLY A 82 -3.74 -4.02 3.91
C GLY A 82 -2.76 -4.95 3.22
N ASP A 83 -2.48 -6.04 3.92
CA ASP A 83 -1.58 -7.10 3.51
C ASP A 83 -0.20 -6.59 3.09
N LEU A 84 0.35 -5.69 3.92
CA LEU A 84 1.69 -5.14 3.75
C LEU A 84 2.73 -6.23 3.96
N PHE A 85 2.62 -6.97 5.06
CA PHE A 85 3.63 -7.94 5.49
C PHE A 85 3.01 -9.28 5.82
N HIS A 86 3.50 -10.35 5.18
CA HIS A 86 2.91 -11.68 5.23
C HIS A 86 3.74 -12.65 6.09
N SER A 87 4.10 -12.23 7.31
CA SER A 87 4.88 -13.08 8.22
C SER A 87 4.90 -12.51 9.65
N SER A 88 5.37 -13.32 10.61
CA SER A 88 5.81 -12.83 11.91
C SER A 88 7.09 -11.99 11.77
N TYR A 89 7.43 -11.24 12.83
CA TYR A 89 8.64 -10.42 12.87
C TYR A 89 9.91 -11.20 12.48
N ASN A 90 10.66 -10.68 11.52
CA ASN A 90 11.89 -11.29 11.00
C ASN A 90 12.79 -10.24 10.30
N ASN A 91 13.90 -10.68 9.74
CA ASN A 91 14.84 -9.79 9.04
C ASN A 91 14.23 -9.06 7.82
N ARG A 92 13.20 -9.60 7.20
CA ARG A 92 12.48 -8.95 6.09
C ARG A 92 11.70 -7.74 6.58
N TRP A 93 11.13 -7.82 7.79
CA TRP A 93 10.53 -6.67 8.42
C TRP A 93 11.55 -5.57 8.69
N ARG A 94 12.73 -5.91 9.23
CA ARG A 94 13.81 -4.94 9.46
C ARG A 94 14.25 -4.24 8.17
N PHE A 95 14.29 -4.97 7.07
CA PHE A 95 14.58 -4.41 5.76
C PHE A 95 13.51 -3.39 5.34
N PHE A 96 12.23 -3.74 5.48
CA PHE A 96 11.12 -2.83 5.24
C PHE A 96 11.16 -1.61 6.18
N GLU A 97 11.36 -1.81 7.47
CA GLU A 97 11.46 -0.74 8.48
C GLU A 97 12.54 0.28 8.11
N SER A 98 13.73 -0.18 7.72
CA SER A 98 14.82 0.68 7.27
C SER A 98 14.44 1.48 6.02
N TRP A 99 13.75 0.84 5.08
CA TRP A 99 13.25 1.50 3.89
C TRP A 99 12.18 2.54 4.24
N ALA A 100 11.21 2.19 5.09
CA ALA A 100 10.12 3.08 5.49
C ALA A 100 10.63 4.34 6.20
N LEU A 101 11.58 4.20 7.12
CA LEU A 101 12.20 5.33 7.82
C LEU A 101 13.00 6.24 6.91
N ALA A 102 13.48 5.74 5.77
CA ALA A 102 14.19 6.55 4.77
C ALA A 102 13.24 7.34 3.84
N GLN A 103 11.93 7.07 3.88
CA GLN A 103 10.98 7.83 3.08
C GLN A 103 10.64 9.17 3.75
N ASN A 104 10.57 10.23 2.94
CA ASN A 104 10.19 11.57 3.42
C ASN A 104 8.67 11.82 3.29
N VAL A 105 7.88 10.77 3.30
CA VAL A 105 6.43 10.83 3.16
C VAL A 105 5.77 9.97 4.24
N PRO A 106 4.69 10.44 4.87
CA PRO A 106 3.92 9.65 5.82
C PRO A 106 3.35 8.38 5.18
N LEU A 107 3.57 7.24 5.84
CA LEU A 107 3.01 5.94 5.45
C LEU A 107 1.84 5.59 6.37
N HIS A 108 0.70 5.24 5.81
CA HIS A 108 -0.48 4.81 6.54
C HIS A 108 -0.94 3.43 6.08
N LEU A 109 -1.12 2.51 7.03
CA LEU A 109 -1.64 1.17 6.79
C LEU A 109 -3.09 1.09 7.26
N VAL A 110 -3.99 0.70 6.38
CA VAL A 110 -5.28 0.13 6.76
C VAL A 110 -5.05 -1.38 6.88
N ALA A 111 -5.02 -1.90 8.11
CA ALA A 111 -4.57 -3.26 8.37
C ALA A 111 -5.42 -4.32 7.66
N GLY A 112 -4.76 -5.26 7.00
CA GLY A 112 -5.33 -6.47 6.43
C GLY A 112 -5.23 -7.66 7.37
N ASN A 113 -5.75 -8.81 6.93
CA ASN A 113 -5.76 -10.02 7.75
C ASN A 113 -4.37 -10.68 7.91
N HIS A 114 -3.39 -10.31 7.08
CA HIS A 114 -2.00 -10.75 7.21
C HIS A 114 -1.11 -9.78 7.98
N ASP A 115 -1.61 -8.60 8.32
CA ASP A 115 -0.86 -7.59 9.08
C ASP A 115 -0.96 -7.89 10.60
N ILE A 116 -0.25 -8.91 11.04
CA ILE A 116 -0.34 -9.50 12.39
C ILE A 116 0.73 -9.00 13.36
N LEU A 117 1.62 -8.11 12.92
CA LEU A 117 2.63 -7.53 13.80
C LEU A 117 1.99 -6.61 14.85
N SER A 118 2.67 -6.42 15.98
CA SER A 118 2.21 -5.48 17.00
C SER A 118 2.26 -4.04 16.50
N SER A 119 1.41 -3.18 17.08
CA SER A 119 1.39 -1.75 16.79
C SER A 119 2.74 -1.07 17.00
N GLU A 120 3.55 -1.57 17.92
CA GLU A 120 4.90 -1.07 18.21
C GLU A 120 5.85 -1.22 17.02
N HIS A 121 5.74 -2.35 16.28
CA HIS A 121 6.56 -2.57 15.09
C HIS A 121 6.22 -1.57 13.97
N TYR A 122 4.94 -1.30 13.75
CA TYR A 122 4.53 -0.32 12.75
C TYR A 122 4.93 1.10 13.16
N ALA A 123 4.77 1.45 14.44
CA ALA A 123 5.20 2.74 14.96
C ALA A 123 6.71 2.93 14.87
N ALA A 124 7.51 1.88 15.13
CA ALA A 124 8.97 1.91 14.96
C ALA A 124 9.38 2.14 13.50
N ALA A 125 8.58 1.66 12.54
CA ALA A 125 8.76 1.96 11.11
C ALA A 125 8.24 3.35 10.69
N GLY A 126 7.79 4.19 11.63
CA GLY A 126 7.25 5.52 11.35
C GLY A 126 5.88 5.52 10.70
N MET A 127 5.13 4.42 10.81
CA MET A 127 3.82 4.26 10.18
C MET A 127 2.69 4.58 11.15
N THR A 128 1.57 5.06 10.60
CA THR A 128 0.27 5.05 11.28
C THR A 128 -0.55 3.86 10.80
N VAL A 129 -1.40 3.31 11.68
CA VAL A 129 -2.22 2.12 11.38
C VAL A 129 -3.66 2.36 11.77
N SER A 130 -4.58 2.04 10.87
CA SER A 130 -6.02 1.91 11.12
C SER A 130 -6.39 0.43 11.14
N THR A 131 -7.08 -0.03 12.19
CA THR A 131 -7.54 -1.42 12.33
C THR A 131 -8.89 -1.69 11.67
N GLY A 132 -9.46 -0.70 11.02
CA GLY A 132 -10.71 -0.77 10.27
C GLY A 132 -10.64 0.16 9.08
N ALA A 133 -11.77 0.31 8.40
CA ALA A 133 -11.85 1.22 7.26
C ALA A 133 -11.60 2.68 7.68
N LEU A 134 -10.95 3.42 6.80
CA LEU A 134 -10.68 4.85 6.97
C LEU A 134 -11.57 5.64 6.02
N GLN A 135 -12.31 6.61 6.55
CA GLN A 135 -13.06 7.55 5.73
C GLN A 135 -12.19 8.75 5.39
N GLN A 136 -12.08 9.07 4.09
CA GLN A 136 -11.47 10.30 3.61
C GLN A 136 -12.18 10.76 2.33
N GLY A 137 -12.68 12.00 2.35
CA GLY A 137 -13.53 12.52 1.29
C GLY A 137 -14.77 11.65 1.08
N PRO A 138 -15.17 11.35 -0.16
CA PRO A 138 -16.32 10.51 -0.45
C PRO A 138 -15.99 9.01 -0.40
N PHE A 139 -14.79 8.64 0.05
CA PHE A 139 -14.29 7.27 0.02
C PHE A 139 -14.23 6.63 1.40
N LEU A 140 -14.51 5.33 1.39
CA LEU A 140 -14.22 4.41 2.48
C LEU A 140 -13.06 3.51 2.02
N TRP A 141 -11.88 3.73 2.60
CA TRP A 141 -10.67 2.99 2.29
C TRP A 141 -10.56 1.78 3.23
N SER A 142 -10.53 0.58 2.68
CA SER A 142 -10.50 -0.63 3.49
C SER A 142 -9.62 -1.71 2.86
N HIS A 143 -9.23 -2.71 3.66
CA HIS A 143 -8.57 -3.88 3.10
C HIS A 143 -9.58 -4.76 2.35
N GLN A 144 -10.70 -5.10 2.98
CA GLN A 144 -11.75 -5.92 2.37
C GLN A 144 -12.90 -5.05 1.83
N PRO A 145 -13.54 -5.46 0.73
CA PRO A 145 -14.71 -4.77 0.20
C PRO A 145 -15.80 -4.62 1.27
N MET A 146 -16.36 -3.44 1.37
CA MET A 146 -17.44 -3.11 2.30
C MET A 146 -18.58 -2.40 1.56
N VAL A 147 -19.78 -2.53 2.09
CA VAL A 147 -20.95 -1.78 1.61
C VAL A 147 -21.16 -0.58 2.52
N SER A 148 -21.40 0.57 1.93
CA SER A 148 -21.79 1.80 2.62
C SER A 148 -22.87 2.49 1.80
N ASP A 149 -23.86 3.08 2.48
CA ASP A 149 -24.95 3.80 1.81
C ASP A 149 -24.48 5.17 1.28
N ASP A 150 -23.52 5.79 1.94
CA ASP A 150 -23.12 7.18 1.67
C ASP A 150 -21.69 7.31 1.06
N LEU A 151 -20.87 6.28 1.14
CA LEU A 151 -19.47 6.33 0.74
C LEU A 151 -19.14 5.27 -0.31
N TYR A 152 -18.27 5.65 -1.24
CA TYR A 152 -17.73 4.69 -2.21
C TYR A 152 -16.56 3.93 -1.58
N CYS A 153 -16.69 2.59 -1.50
CA CYS A 153 -15.62 1.76 -0.96
C CYS A 153 -14.54 1.48 -2.01
N ILE A 154 -13.30 1.77 -1.66
CA ILE A 154 -12.10 1.35 -2.39
C ILE A 154 -11.33 0.38 -1.50
N ALA A 155 -11.10 -0.83 -1.99
CA ALA A 155 -10.52 -1.91 -1.21
C ALA A 155 -9.39 -2.64 -1.95
N GLY A 156 -8.49 -3.24 -1.16
CA GLY A 156 -7.55 -4.24 -1.61
C GLY A 156 -8.13 -5.66 -1.58
N HIS A 157 -7.33 -6.65 -1.18
CA HIS A 157 -7.69 -8.05 -0.90
C HIS A 157 -8.14 -8.88 -2.11
N VAL A 158 -8.94 -8.34 -2.99
CA VAL A 158 -9.40 -9.06 -4.20
C VAL A 158 -8.32 -8.98 -5.26
N HIS A 159 -7.63 -10.11 -5.47
CA HIS A 159 -6.63 -10.23 -6.53
C HIS A 159 -7.34 -10.60 -7.84
N PRO A 160 -7.11 -9.87 -8.95
CA PRO A 160 -7.63 -10.21 -10.25
C PRO A 160 -6.93 -11.44 -10.86
#